data_97c2015b68e73d45a70e244d365480d0
#
_entry.id   97c2015b68e73d45a70e244d365480d0
#
_cell.length_a   1.000
_cell.length_b   1.000
_cell.length_c   1.000
_cell.angle_alpha   90.00
_cell.angle_beta   90.00
_cell.angle_gamma   90.00
#
_symmetry.space_group_name_H-M   'P 1'
#
loop_
_entity.id
_entity.type
_entity.pdbx_description
1 polymer ?
#
loop_
_entity_poly.entity_id
_entity_poly.type
_entity_poly.pdbx_seq_one_letter_code
_entity_poly.pdbx_strand_id
1 'polypeptide(L)'
;MKPNVFFENDTVVLRAPRAFTPNVLFESGQCFRFYPKNEEKTRYGGVAHGHYFEVELRGEEILFPNMTEKAFSSTFRDYFDLDFDYDACILSFPKDEYLRSAVRSCGGMRILHQEPFETLCSFILSQNNNIPRIRSLIEALCAAYGEP
;
A
#
# COMPACT_ATOMS: atom_id res chain seq x y z
N MET A 1 -1.69 5.30 -17.36
CA MET A 1 -0.35 4.89 -17.87
C MET A 1 0.28 3.98 -16.83
N LYS A 2 0.80 2.80 -17.24
CA LYS A 2 1.48 1.89 -16.30
C LYS A 2 2.75 2.57 -15.77
N PRO A 3 3.09 2.43 -14.48
CA PRO A 3 4.30 3.04 -13.93
C PRO A 3 5.55 2.40 -14.54
N ASN A 4 6.53 3.23 -14.84
CA ASN A 4 7.85 2.76 -15.25
C ASN A 4 8.59 2.23 -14.01
N VAL A 5 9.05 0.99 -14.06
CA VAL A 5 9.78 0.31 -12.99
C VAL A 5 11.25 0.26 -13.35
N PHE A 6 12.10 0.70 -12.44
CA PHE A 6 13.56 0.65 -12.56
C PHE A 6 14.14 -0.09 -11.36
N PHE A 7 15.30 -0.71 -11.56
CA PHE A 7 16.02 -1.44 -10.51
C PHE A 7 17.41 -0.84 -10.39
N GLU A 8 17.70 -0.20 -9.26
CA GLU A 8 18.94 0.53 -9.01
C GLU A 8 19.46 0.22 -7.60
N ASN A 9 20.68 -0.36 -7.48
CA ASN A 9 21.36 -0.59 -6.20
C ASN A 9 20.46 -1.20 -5.10
N ASP A 10 19.86 -2.35 -5.34
CA ASP A 10 18.92 -3.03 -4.44
C ASP A 10 17.68 -2.20 -4.06
N THR A 11 17.33 -1.24 -4.90
CA THR A 11 16.13 -0.43 -4.74
C THR A 11 15.27 -0.54 -5.99
N VAL A 12 13.98 -0.78 -5.79
CA VAL A 12 13.01 -0.65 -6.86
C VAL A 12 12.48 0.78 -6.87
N VAL A 13 12.46 1.40 -8.04
CA VAL A 13 12.00 2.77 -8.26
C VAL A 13 10.83 2.78 -9.24
N LEU A 14 9.69 3.30 -8.80
CA LEU A 14 8.54 3.58 -9.66
C LEU A 14 8.54 5.07 -10.00
N ARG A 15 8.61 5.42 -11.29
CA ARG A 15 8.53 6.81 -11.75
C ARG A 15 7.11 7.19 -12.14
N ALA A 16 6.69 8.35 -11.63
CA ALA A 16 5.42 8.99 -11.92
C ALA A 16 4.17 8.07 -11.80
N PRO A 17 4.02 7.28 -10.75
CA PRO A 17 2.76 6.59 -10.53
C PRO A 17 1.75 7.61 -9.98
N ARG A 18 0.94 8.22 -10.84
CA ARG A 18 -0.06 9.23 -10.42
C ARG A 18 -0.97 8.77 -9.29
N ALA A 19 -1.36 7.51 -9.33
CA ALA A 19 -2.21 6.91 -8.30
C ALA A 19 -1.36 6.01 -7.38
N PHE A 20 -0.45 6.60 -6.61
CA PHE A 20 0.31 5.90 -5.59
C PHE A 20 0.75 6.88 -4.49
N THR A 21 -0.01 6.94 -3.41
CA THR A 21 0.31 7.82 -2.29
C THR A 21 0.37 6.98 -1.00
N PRO A 22 1.56 6.78 -0.40
CA PRO A 22 1.76 5.83 0.70
C PRO A 22 0.83 6.02 1.89
N ASN A 23 0.61 7.26 2.36
CA ASN A 23 -0.32 7.51 3.47
C ASN A 23 -1.77 7.15 3.10
N VAL A 24 -2.21 7.44 1.88
CA VAL A 24 -3.55 7.07 1.41
C VAL A 24 -3.69 5.55 1.34
N LEU A 25 -2.67 4.84 0.83
CA LEU A 25 -2.68 3.38 0.75
C LEU A 25 -2.72 2.70 2.12
N PHE A 26 -1.84 3.12 3.03
CA PHE A 26 -1.61 2.40 4.28
C PHE A 26 -2.43 2.90 5.46
N GLU A 27 -3.11 4.04 5.34
CA GLU A 27 -4.00 4.58 6.39
C GLU A 27 -5.49 4.53 6.02
N SER A 28 -5.85 4.04 4.83
CA SER A 28 -7.24 3.92 4.36
C SER A 28 -8.06 2.82 5.07
N GLY A 29 -7.42 1.97 5.85
CA GLY A 29 -8.08 0.87 6.55
C GLY A 29 -8.22 -0.42 5.71
N GLN A 30 -7.56 -0.51 4.56
CA GLN A 30 -7.49 -1.76 3.80
C GLN A 30 -6.37 -2.70 4.27
N CYS A 31 -5.34 -2.18 4.95
CA CYS A 31 -4.27 -2.96 5.58
C CYS A 31 -3.88 -2.33 6.92
N PHE A 32 -3.31 -3.11 7.85
CA PHE A 32 -3.08 -2.66 9.22
C PHE A 32 -1.65 -2.82 9.72
N ARG A 33 -0.77 -3.49 8.96
CA ARG A 33 0.61 -3.81 9.35
C ARG A 33 1.67 -2.87 8.77
N PHE A 34 1.27 -1.69 8.30
CA PHE A 34 2.18 -0.64 7.84
C PHE A 34 2.14 0.55 8.78
N TYR A 35 3.34 1.06 9.11
CA TYR A 35 3.54 2.14 10.06
C TYR A 35 4.40 3.25 9.45
N PRO A 36 4.07 4.53 9.70
CA PRO A 36 4.92 5.62 9.25
C PRO A 36 6.29 5.55 9.94
N LYS A 37 7.34 5.82 9.18
CA LYS A 37 8.73 5.87 9.63
C LYS A 37 9.24 7.30 9.79
N ASN A 38 8.48 8.30 9.37
CA ASN A 38 8.77 9.71 9.52
C ASN A 38 7.49 10.52 9.81
N GLU A 39 7.66 11.74 10.34
CA GLU A 39 6.53 12.61 10.72
C GLU A 39 5.72 13.08 9.51
N GLU A 40 6.38 13.29 8.36
CA GLU A 40 5.76 13.73 7.12
C GLU A 40 4.90 12.63 6.45
N LYS A 41 4.95 11.40 6.97
CA LYS A 41 4.21 10.23 6.43
C LYS A 41 4.49 9.97 4.94
N THR A 42 5.72 10.20 4.54
CA THR A 42 6.22 9.89 3.19
C THR A 42 6.94 8.54 3.13
N ARG A 43 7.32 7.97 4.30
CA ARG A 43 7.98 6.67 4.41
C ARG A 43 7.20 5.76 5.34
N TYR A 44 6.93 4.55 4.88
CA TYR A 44 6.24 3.50 5.61
C TYR A 44 7.05 2.22 5.62
N GLY A 45 6.96 1.46 6.70
CA GLY A 45 7.51 0.11 6.79
C GLY A 45 6.46 -0.83 7.31
N GLY A 46 6.44 -2.04 6.81
CA GLY A 46 5.46 -3.03 7.22
C GLY A 46 5.67 -4.40 6.60
N VAL A 47 4.74 -5.29 6.88
CA VAL A 47 4.78 -6.68 6.40
C VAL A 47 3.59 -6.95 5.49
N ALA A 48 3.85 -7.55 4.33
CA ALA A 48 2.84 -8.16 3.48
C ALA A 48 3.42 -9.40 2.80
N HIS A 49 2.60 -10.42 2.56
CA HIS A 49 3.00 -11.71 1.97
C HIS A 49 4.23 -12.32 2.67
N GLY A 50 4.33 -12.20 4.00
CA GLY A 50 5.43 -12.73 4.79
C GLY A 50 6.77 -11.99 4.64
N HIS A 51 6.80 -10.81 4.01
CA HIS A 51 8.01 -10.03 3.82
C HIS A 51 7.88 -8.65 4.45
N TYR A 52 8.90 -8.26 5.24
CA TYR A 52 9.05 -6.87 5.66
C TYR A 52 9.68 -6.06 4.52
N PHE A 53 9.12 -4.89 4.25
CA PHE A 53 9.69 -3.93 3.30
C PHE A 53 9.31 -2.50 3.66
N GLU A 54 9.98 -1.56 3.03
CA GLU A 54 9.70 -0.14 3.18
C GLU A 54 9.27 0.48 1.84
N VAL A 55 8.45 1.51 1.94
CA VAL A 55 7.99 2.31 0.80
C VAL A 55 8.25 3.78 1.14
N GLU A 56 8.92 4.49 0.25
CA GLU A 56 9.24 5.91 0.42
C GLU A 56 8.77 6.73 -0.79
N LEU A 57 8.03 7.80 -0.54
CA LEU A 57 7.72 8.81 -1.55
C LEU A 57 8.84 9.86 -1.56
N ARG A 58 9.52 10.01 -2.69
CA ARG A 58 10.57 11.00 -2.91
C ARG A 58 10.29 11.82 -4.17
N GLY A 59 9.73 13.01 -3.98
CA GLY A 59 9.26 13.81 -5.11
C GLY A 59 8.13 13.11 -5.86
N GLU A 60 8.38 12.78 -7.13
CA GLU A 60 7.42 12.03 -7.97
C GLU A 60 7.76 10.54 -8.09
N GLU A 61 8.69 10.04 -7.30
CA GLU A 61 9.13 8.65 -7.33
C GLU A 61 8.69 7.91 -6.06
N ILE A 62 8.34 6.63 -6.23
CA ILE A 62 8.15 5.71 -5.12
C ILE A 62 9.32 4.74 -5.10
N LEU A 63 9.99 4.67 -3.97
CA LEU A 63 11.15 3.82 -3.76
C LEU A 63 10.79 2.67 -2.82
N PHE A 64 11.35 1.49 -3.12
CA PHE A 64 11.30 0.30 -2.26
C PHE A 64 12.75 -0.10 -1.94
N PRO A 65 13.33 0.46 -0.88
CA PRO A 65 14.70 0.15 -0.49
C PRO A 65 14.84 -1.34 -0.09
N ASN A 66 15.98 -1.94 -0.40
CA ASN A 66 16.30 -3.35 -0.11
C ASN A 66 15.29 -4.35 -0.68
N MET A 67 14.64 -4.00 -1.79
CA MET A 67 13.69 -4.85 -2.50
C MET A 67 14.36 -5.43 -3.74
N THR A 68 14.48 -6.76 -3.80
CA THR A 68 15.05 -7.42 -4.99
C THR A 68 14.07 -7.37 -6.16
N GLU A 69 14.61 -7.33 -7.39
CA GLU A 69 13.81 -7.41 -8.62
C GLU A 69 12.91 -8.64 -8.64
N LYS A 70 13.43 -9.78 -8.17
CA LYS A 70 12.69 -11.05 -8.13
C LYS A 70 11.47 -10.93 -7.21
N ALA A 71 11.65 -10.46 -5.96
CA ALA A 71 10.56 -10.33 -5.00
C ALA A 71 9.52 -9.31 -5.49
N PHE A 72 9.98 -8.19 -6.05
CA PHE A 72 9.07 -7.19 -6.60
C PHE A 72 8.24 -7.73 -7.76
N SER A 73 8.88 -8.36 -8.75
CA SER A 73 8.21 -8.84 -9.95
C SER A 73 7.28 -10.02 -9.69
N SER A 74 7.62 -10.91 -8.74
CA SER A 74 6.81 -12.09 -8.43
C SER A 74 5.64 -11.83 -7.48
N THR A 75 5.72 -10.79 -6.64
CA THR A 75 4.75 -10.58 -5.55
C THR A 75 4.26 -9.15 -5.48
N PHE A 76 5.17 -8.18 -5.32
CA PHE A 76 4.76 -6.81 -4.98
C PHE A 76 4.20 -6.01 -6.15
N ARG A 77 4.54 -6.37 -7.38
CA ARG A 77 3.90 -5.81 -8.57
C ARG A 77 2.39 -6.06 -8.58
N ASP A 78 2.00 -7.30 -8.26
CA ASP A 78 0.59 -7.68 -8.12
C ASP A 78 -0.02 -7.10 -6.84
N TYR A 79 0.68 -7.19 -5.70
CA TYR A 79 0.21 -6.64 -4.42
C TYR A 79 -0.25 -5.19 -4.53
N PHE A 80 0.51 -4.35 -5.26
CA PHE A 80 0.17 -2.94 -5.49
C PHE A 80 -0.73 -2.72 -6.71
N ASP A 81 -1.21 -3.77 -7.36
CA ASP A 81 -2.04 -3.71 -8.57
C ASP A 81 -1.47 -2.74 -9.64
N LEU A 82 -0.16 -2.87 -9.91
CA LEU A 82 0.55 -1.94 -10.79
C LEU A 82 0.18 -2.07 -12.26
N ASP A 83 -0.46 -3.14 -12.67
CA ASP A 83 -0.87 -3.38 -14.04
C ASP A 83 -2.24 -2.78 -14.37
N PHE A 84 -3.04 -2.41 -13.37
CA PHE A 84 -4.31 -1.72 -13.58
C PHE A 84 -4.10 -0.23 -13.84
N ASP A 85 -4.81 0.33 -14.81
CA ASP A 85 -4.73 1.75 -15.17
C ASP A 85 -5.73 2.59 -14.36
N TYR A 86 -5.33 2.97 -13.14
CA TYR A 86 -6.13 3.82 -12.26
C TYR A 86 -6.39 5.19 -12.85
N ASP A 87 -5.47 5.75 -13.65
CA ASP A 87 -5.66 7.04 -14.31
C ASP A 87 -6.82 6.97 -15.31
N ALA A 88 -6.84 5.93 -16.13
CA ALA A 88 -7.96 5.71 -17.06
C ALA A 88 -9.27 5.48 -16.33
N CYS A 89 -9.26 4.73 -15.23
CA CYS A 89 -10.43 4.52 -14.38
C CYS A 89 -10.97 5.85 -13.83
N ILE A 90 -10.11 6.68 -13.25
CA ILE A 90 -10.48 8.00 -12.68
C ILE A 90 -11.02 8.93 -13.77
N LEU A 91 -10.40 8.93 -14.97
CA LEU A 91 -10.88 9.73 -16.11
C LEU A 91 -12.25 9.29 -16.64
N SER A 92 -12.62 8.03 -16.42
CA SER A 92 -13.94 7.50 -16.82
C SER A 92 -15.09 7.90 -15.89
N PHE A 93 -14.78 8.46 -14.71
CA PHE A 93 -15.78 8.86 -13.74
C PHE A 93 -16.69 9.97 -14.31
N PRO A 94 -18.00 9.95 -13.98
CA PRO A 94 -18.90 11.03 -14.32
C PRO A 94 -18.38 12.39 -13.87
N LYS A 95 -18.74 13.46 -14.57
CA LYS A 95 -18.38 14.84 -14.18
C LYS A 95 -19.21 15.32 -12.98
N ASP A 96 -19.13 14.55 -11.91
CA ASP A 96 -19.76 14.80 -10.63
C ASP A 96 -18.80 15.51 -9.67
N GLU A 97 -19.28 16.49 -8.92
CA GLU A 97 -18.43 17.30 -8.04
C GLU A 97 -17.98 16.53 -6.81
N TYR A 98 -18.81 15.63 -6.27
CA TYR A 98 -18.44 14.78 -5.14
C TYR A 98 -17.34 13.81 -5.52
N LEU A 99 -17.46 13.15 -6.68
CA LEU A 99 -16.41 12.25 -7.19
C LEU A 99 -15.11 13.01 -7.48
N ARG A 100 -15.18 14.22 -8.06
CA ARG A 100 -13.97 15.05 -8.25
C ARG A 100 -13.32 15.45 -6.94
N SER A 101 -14.11 15.75 -5.90
CA SER A 101 -13.59 16.05 -4.58
C SER A 101 -12.94 14.83 -3.94
N ALA A 102 -13.57 13.65 -4.03
CA ALA A 102 -13.01 12.38 -3.56
C ALA A 102 -11.69 12.06 -4.24
N VAL A 103 -11.60 12.19 -5.57
CA VAL A 103 -10.35 11.97 -6.32
C VAL A 103 -9.24 12.94 -5.87
N ARG A 104 -9.56 14.21 -5.61
CA ARG A 104 -8.56 15.16 -5.08
C ARG A 104 -8.04 14.75 -3.70
N SER A 105 -8.88 14.17 -2.87
CA SER A 105 -8.51 13.77 -1.49
C SER A 105 -7.84 12.40 -1.43
N CYS A 106 -8.25 11.47 -2.29
CA CYS A 106 -7.83 10.07 -2.25
C CYS A 106 -7.25 9.55 -3.57
N GLY A 107 -6.84 10.44 -4.47
CA GLY A 107 -6.41 10.10 -5.84
C GLY A 107 -5.16 9.21 -5.93
N GLY A 108 -4.47 8.99 -4.82
CA GLY A 108 -3.35 8.06 -4.73
C GLY A 108 -3.71 6.66 -4.23
N MET A 109 -5.00 6.36 -4.07
CA MET A 109 -5.46 5.06 -3.59
C MET A 109 -5.38 4.00 -4.70
N ARG A 110 -4.96 2.79 -4.30
CA ARG A 110 -5.00 1.55 -5.07
C ARG A 110 -5.65 0.46 -4.23
N ILE A 111 -6.20 -0.55 -4.86
CA ILE A 111 -6.67 -1.75 -4.16
C ILE A 111 -5.46 -2.69 -3.99
N LEU A 112 -5.10 -2.99 -2.75
CA LEU A 112 -4.00 -3.89 -2.45
C LEU A 112 -4.47 -5.34 -2.57
N HIS A 113 -3.77 -6.17 -3.34
CA HIS A 113 -4.03 -7.61 -3.44
C HIS A 113 -3.37 -8.33 -2.26
N GLN A 114 -4.03 -8.26 -1.11
CA GLN A 114 -3.53 -8.80 0.15
C GLN A 114 -3.65 -10.32 0.20
N GLU A 115 -2.88 -10.94 1.09
CA GLU A 115 -2.98 -12.36 1.40
C GLU A 115 -4.38 -12.66 1.99
N PRO A 116 -5.13 -13.64 1.43
CA PRO A 116 -6.53 -13.86 1.78
C PRO A 116 -6.77 -14.22 3.25
N PHE A 117 -5.89 -15.03 3.87
CA PHE A 117 -6.06 -15.43 5.27
C PHE A 117 -5.78 -14.27 6.23
N GLU A 118 -4.72 -13.49 5.98
CA GLU A 118 -4.43 -12.28 6.76
C GLU A 118 -5.58 -11.27 6.65
N THR A 119 -6.12 -11.10 5.45
CA THR A 119 -7.26 -10.21 5.20
C THR A 119 -8.50 -10.67 5.96
N LEU A 120 -8.81 -11.96 5.95
CA LEU A 120 -9.94 -12.54 6.69
C LEU A 120 -9.80 -12.33 8.19
N CYS A 121 -8.63 -12.62 8.75
CA CYS A 121 -8.35 -12.40 10.18
C CYS A 121 -8.49 -10.91 10.55
N SER A 122 -7.92 -10.02 9.74
CA SER A 122 -8.01 -8.57 9.94
C SER A 122 -9.46 -8.08 9.86
N PHE A 123 -10.25 -8.59 8.91
CA PHE A 123 -11.67 -8.29 8.78
C PHE A 123 -12.47 -8.72 10.03
N ILE A 124 -12.23 -9.91 10.55
CA ILE A 124 -12.90 -10.39 11.79
C ILE A 124 -12.53 -9.48 12.97
N LEU A 125 -11.24 -9.15 13.14
CA LEU A 125 -10.76 -8.29 14.22
C LEU A 125 -11.24 -6.84 14.07
N SER A 126 -11.57 -6.41 12.87
CA SER A 126 -12.04 -5.04 12.59
C SER A 126 -13.49 -4.79 13.03
N GLN A 127 -14.28 -5.85 13.27
CA GLN A 127 -15.68 -5.73 13.60
C GLN A 127 -15.89 -4.94 14.89
N ASN A 128 -16.63 -3.83 14.80
CA ASN A 128 -16.92 -2.91 15.91
C ASN A 128 -15.67 -2.40 16.65
N ASN A 129 -14.60 -2.13 15.91
CA ASN A 129 -13.31 -1.67 16.43
C ASN A 129 -12.82 -0.41 15.70
N ASN A 130 -11.86 0.30 16.32
CA ASN A 130 -11.15 1.42 15.69
C ASN A 130 -9.75 0.99 15.23
N ILE A 131 -9.16 1.73 14.29
CA ILE A 131 -7.88 1.39 13.67
C ILE A 131 -6.74 1.13 14.69
N PRO A 132 -6.52 1.99 15.72
CA PRO A 132 -5.48 1.72 16.72
C PRO A 132 -5.66 0.37 17.44
N ARG A 133 -6.89 0.03 17.82
CA ARG A 133 -7.18 -1.23 18.49
C ARG A 133 -7.05 -2.42 17.56
N ILE A 134 -7.48 -2.30 16.30
CA ILE A 134 -7.31 -3.35 15.28
C ILE A 134 -5.81 -3.66 15.11
N ARG A 135 -4.98 -2.65 14.94
CA ARG A 135 -3.52 -2.80 14.85
C ARG A 135 -2.94 -3.53 16.05
N SER A 136 -3.30 -3.12 17.27
CA SER A 136 -2.84 -3.76 18.51
C SER A 136 -3.25 -5.24 18.59
N LEU A 137 -4.48 -5.59 18.17
CA LEU A 137 -4.95 -6.97 18.17
C LEU A 137 -4.23 -7.82 17.13
N ILE A 138 -3.98 -7.28 15.94
CA ILE A 138 -3.21 -7.98 14.89
C ILE A 138 -1.77 -8.23 15.34
N GLU A 139 -1.11 -7.23 15.94
CA GLU A 139 0.23 -7.40 16.50
C GLU A 139 0.28 -8.47 17.58
N ALA A 140 -0.69 -8.47 18.50
CA ALA A 140 -0.79 -9.50 19.54
C ALA A 140 -1.01 -10.90 18.95
N LEU A 141 -1.84 -11.02 17.92
CA LEU A 141 -2.07 -12.27 17.22
C LEU A 141 -0.80 -12.78 16.51
N CYS A 142 -0.11 -11.87 15.80
CA CYS A 142 1.15 -12.20 15.13
C CYS A 142 2.24 -12.59 16.12
N ALA A 143 2.34 -11.90 17.26
CA ALA A 143 3.31 -12.23 18.31
C ALA A 143 3.03 -13.59 18.97
N ALA A 144 1.77 -13.99 19.08
CA ALA A 144 1.39 -15.24 19.75
C ALA A 144 1.46 -16.47 18.82
N TYR A 145 1.20 -16.29 17.53
CA TYR A 145 0.99 -17.41 16.59
C TYR A 145 1.74 -17.25 15.26
N GLY A 146 2.34 -16.09 15.01
CA GLY A 146 3.10 -15.84 13.79
C GLY A 146 4.50 -16.45 13.84
N GLU A 147 5.09 -16.58 12.66
CA GLU A 147 6.51 -16.88 12.53
C GLU A 147 7.31 -15.58 12.60
N PRO A 148 8.53 -15.61 13.24
CA PRO A 148 9.38 -14.44 13.36
C PRO A 148 9.90 -13.92 12.02
#